data_ccbb9f3d04683f411f26b33bdad419fa
#
_entry.id   ccbb9f3d04683f411f26b33bdad419fa
#
_cell.length_a   1.000
_cell.length_b   1.000
_cell.length_c   1.000
_cell.angle_alpha   90.00
_cell.angle_beta   90.00
_cell.angle_gamma   90.00
#
_symmetry.space_group_name_H-M   'P 1'
#
loop_
_entity.id
_entity.type
_entity.pdbx_description
1 polymer ?
#
loop_
_entity_poly.entity_id
_entity_poly.type
_entity_poly.pdbx_seq_one_letter_code
_entity_poly.pdbx_strand_id
1 'polypeptide(L)'
;MSFRTDRISSEIRKCVSVIIRDKLRNPDVSPMTTVTDVTVSKDMKYATVYVSVLGDSGRTVQSLNAAAGFIRHELSCMLRSMRTVPSLSFKTDSSVEYGMK
;
A
#
# COMPACT_ATOMS: atom_id res chain seq x y z
N MET A 1 13.31 -13.61 10.75
CA MET A 1 12.80 -12.42 10.08
C MET A 1 13.94 -11.52 9.65
N SER A 2 13.85 -10.95 8.49
CA SER A 2 14.94 -10.17 7.91
C SER A 2 14.76 -8.67 8.21
N PHE A 3 15.77 -8.04 8.78
CA PHE A 3 15.77 -6.59 8.97
C PHE A 3 15.59 -5.85 7.67
N ARG A 4 16.11 -6.43 6.61
CA ARG A 4 16.05 -5.84 5.29
C ARG A 4 14.61 -5.67 4.80
N THR A 5 13.80 -6.72 4.94
CA THR A 5 12.40 -6.64 4.51
C THR A 5 11.60 -5.72 5.41
N ASP A 6 11.90 -5.68 6.71
CA ASP A 6 11.21 -4.81 7.65
C ASP A 6 11.47 -3.34 7.31
N ARG A 7 12.71 -3.03 7.00
CA ARG A 7 13.09 -1.67 6.65
C ARG A 7 12.44 -1.24 5.34
N ILE A 8 12.45 -2.13 4.36
CA ILE A 8 11.83 -1.85 3.06
C ILE A 8 10.32 -1.70 3.21
N SER A 9 9.68 -2.55 4.01
CA SER A 9 8.26 -2.45 4.28
C SER A 9 7.91 -1.08 4.87
N SER A 10 8.72 -0.61 5.81
CA SER A 10 8.50 0.66 6.46
C SER A 10 8.61 1.82 5.46
N GLU A 11 9.62 1.77 4.60
CA GLU A 11 9.81 2.79 3.58
C GLU A 11 8.67 2.79 2.57
N ILE A 12 8.24 1.61 2.14
CA ILE A 12 7.13 1.49 1.20
C ILE A 12 5.86 2.04 1.83
N ARG A 13 5.62 1.71 3.10
CA ARG A 13 4.43 2.20 3.81
C ARG A 13 4.36 3.72 3.80
N LYS A 14 5.47 4.37 4.13
CA LYS A 14 5.53 5.83 4.16
C LYS A 14 5.27 6.43 2.79
N CYS A 15 5.93 5.88 1.77
CA CYS A 15 5.82 6.41 0.42
C CYS A 15 4.44 6.18 -0.16
N VAL A 16 3.86 5.00 0.02
CA VAL A 16 2.53 4.70 -0.48
C VAL A 16 1.49 5.60 0.18
N SER A 17 1.64 5.86 1.47
CA SER A 17 0.73 6.77 2.18
C SER A 17 0.74 8.16 1.54
N VAL A 18 1.93 8.66 1.21
CA VAL A 18 2.06 9.97 0.57
C VAL A 18 1.46 9.94 -0.83
N ILE A 19 1.71 8.88 -1.58
CA ILE A 19 1.21 8.76 -2.95
C ILE A 19 -0.33 8.77 -2.96
N ILE A 20 -0.94 7.98 -2.08
CA ILE A 20 -2.40 7.91 -2.01
C ILE A 20 -2.99 9.25 -1.62
N ARG A 21 -2.37 9.94 -0.67
CA ARG A 21 -2.88 11.21 -0.18
C ARG A 21 -2.66 12.34 -1.18
N ASP A 22 -1.47 12.42 -1.76
CA ASP A 22 -1.06 13.60 -2.52
C ASP A 22 -1.06 13.43 -4.03
N LYS A 23 -0.87 12.21 -4.52
CA LYS A 23 -0.70 11.95 -5.94
C LYS A 23 -1.89 11.28 -6.60
N LEU A 24 -2.55 10.41 -5.87
CA LEU A 24 -3.67 9.65 -6.40
C LEU A 24 -4.95 10.47 -6.26
N ARG A 25 -5.53 10.82 -7.41
CA ARG A 25 -6.78 11.60 -7.43
C ARG A 25 -7.87 10.74 -8.03
N ASN A 26 -8.40 9.88 -7.20
CA ASN A 26 -9.45 8.95 -7.61
C ASN A 26 -10.63 9.10 -6.67
N PRO A 27 -11.81 9.52 -7.19
CA PRO A 27 -12.99 9.73 -6.34
C PRO A 27 -13.51 8.44 -5.70
N ASP A 28 -13.15 7.28 -6.26
CA ASP A 28 -13.57 6.01 -5.68
C ASP A 28 -12.70 5.57 -4.51
N VAL A 29 -11.59 6.26 -4.28
CA VAL A 29 -10.73 6.00 -3.12
C VAL A 29 -11.15 6.94 -2.01
N SER A 30 -11.56 6.36 -0.88
CA SER A 30 -12.00 7.16 0.26
C SER A 30 -10.86 8.09 0.74
N PRO A 31 -11.18 9.37 1.02
CA PRO A 31 -10.16 10.28 1.56
C PRO A 31 -9.70 9.87 2.97
N MET A 32 -10.48 9.00 3.62
CA MET A 32 -10.14 8.49 4.95
C MET A 32 -9.49 7.11 4.85
N THR A 33 -8.59 6.94 3.90
CA THR A 33 -7.84 5.71 3.74
C THR A 33 -6.46 5.85 4.38
N THR A 34 -6.11 4.89 5.22
CA THR A 34 -4.84 4.88 5.93
C THR A 34 -4.11 3.58 5.65
N VAL A 35 -2.83 3.67 5.29
CA VAL A 35 -2.00 2.49 5.14
C VAL A 35 -1.57 2.03 6.54
N THR A 36 -1.98 0.83 6.91
CA THR A 36 -1.71 0.31 8.26
C THR A 36 -0.48 -0.58 8.30
N ASP A 37 -0.20 -1.31 7.23
CA ASP A 37 0.94 -2.21 7.20
C ASP A 37 1.32 -2.55 5.77
N VAL A 38 2.54 -3.03 5.59
CA VAL A 38 3.04 -3.52 4.31
C VAL A 38 3.86 -4.78 4.56
N THR A 39 3.57 -5.83 3.80
CA THR A 39 4.32 -7.07 3.86
C THR A 39 5.01 -7.28 2.52
N VAL A 40 6.30 -7.58 2.55
CA VAL A 40 7.08 -7.81 1.33
C VAL A 40 7.51 -9.27 1.29
N SER A 41 7.37 -9.90 0.12
CA SER A 41 7.78 -11.29 -0.05
C SER A 41 9.29 -11.44 0.09
N LYS A 42 9.75 -12.65 0.40
CA LYS A 42 11.18 -12.91 0.62
C LYS A 42 12.03 -12.57 -0.59
N ASP A 43 11.51 -12.79 -1.78
CA ASP A 43 12.23 -12.48 -3.02
C ASP A 43 12.08 -11.02 -3.45
N MET A 44 11.32 -10.24 -2.66
CA MET A 44 11.08 -8.83 -2.88
C MET A 44 10.38 -8.51 -4.20
N LYS A 45 9.67 -9.47 -4.75
CA LYS A 45 8.92 -9.29 -5.99
C LYS A 45 7.50 -8.82 -5.76
N TYR A 46 6.94 -9.09 -4.59
CA TYR A 46 5.55 -8.76 -4.28
C TYR A 46 5.44 -8.08 -2.93
N ALA A 47 4.56 -7.12 -2.85
CA ALA A 47 4.25 -6.44 -1.60
C ALA A 47 2.75 -6.36 -1.45
N THR A 48 2.26 -6.65 -0.25
CA THR A 48 0.86 -6.49 0.09
C THR A 48 0.72 -5.27 0.99
N VAL A 49 -0.10 -4.32 0.57
CA VAL A 49 -0.35 -3.10 1.32
C VAL A 49 -1.71 -3.23 2.00
N TYR A 50 -1.71 -3.17 3.31
CA TYR A 50 -2.93 -3.25 4.10
C TYR A 50 -3.43 -1.85 4.41
N VAL A 51 -4.70 -1.62 4.19
CA VAL A 51 -5.30 -0.31 4.40
C VAL A 51 -6.50 -0.40 5.32
N SER A 52 -6.70 0.66 6.08
CA SER A 52 -7.90 0.86 6.87
C SER A 52 -8.70 1.96 6.18
N VAL A 53 -9.96 1.69 5.89
CA VAL A 53 -10.81 2.61 5.13
C VAL A 53 -12.04 2.94 5.93
N LEU A 54 -12.30 4.22 6.08
CA LEU A 54 -13.56 4.69 6.65
C LEU A 54 -14.49 4.99 5.49
N GLY A 55 -15.47 4.11 5.29
CA GLY A 55 -16.38 4.20 4.15
C GLY A 55 -16.43 2.88 3.39
N ASP A 56 -16.58 2.95 2.07
CA ASP A 56 -16.67 1.76 1.22
C ASP A 56 -15.29 1.18 0.99
N SER A 57 -14.90 0.23 1.83
CA SER A 57 -13.58 -0.39 1.74
C SER A 57 -13.42 -1.24 0.48
N GLY A 58 -14.48 -1.91 0.06
CA GLY A 58 -14.43 -2.75 -1.15
C GLY A 58 -14.13 -1.92 -2.39
N ARG A 59 -14.86 -0.82 -2.55
CA ARG A 59 -14.65 0.08 -3.69
C ARG A 59 -13.25 0.71 -3.64
N THR A 60 -12.83 1.14 -2.47
CA THR A 60 -11.52 1.76 -2.30
C THR A 60 -10.40 0.78 -2.66
N VAL A 61 -10.47 -0.45 -2.13
CA VAL A 61 -9.44 -1.45 -2.40
C VAL A 61 -9.41 -1.82 -3.89
N GLN A 62 -10.58 -1.97 -4.49
CA GLN A 62 -10.66 -2.27 -5.92
C GLN A 62 -10.00 -1.17 -6.74
N SER A 63 -10.27 0.08 -6.39
CA SER A 63 -9.69 1.23 -7.11
C SER A 63 -8.20 1.33 -6.88
N LEU A 64 -7.72 1.04 -5.67
CA LEU A 64 -6.28 1.03 -5.39
C LEU A 64 -5.57 -0.04 -6.20
N ASN A 65 -6.16 -1.23 -6.30
CA ASN A 65 -5.56 -2.29 -7.09
C ASN A 65 -5.55 -1.93 -8.57
N ALA A 66 -6.58 -1.26 -9.05
CA ALA A 66 -6.62 -0.78 -10.44
C ALA A 66 -5.52 0.26 -10.70
N ALA A 67 -5.16 1.03 -9.67
CA ALA A 67 -4.13 2.06 -9.77
C ALA A 67 -2.75 1.56 -9.31
N ALA A 68 -2.61 0.27 -9.06
CA ALA A 68 -1.37 -0.28 -8.52
C ALA A 68 -0.16 0.02 -9.40
N GLY A 69 -0.34 0.00 -10.72
CA GLY A 69 0.73 0.33 -11.65
C GLY A 69 1.21 1.76 -11.52
N PHE A 70 0.26 2.69 -11.40
CA PHE A 70 0.57 4.09 -11.18
C PHE A 70 1.30 4.28 -9.85
N ILE A 71 0.78 3.66 -8.80
CA ILE A 71 1.37 3.79 -7.46
C ILE A 71 2.78 3.21 -7.45
N ARG A 72 2.97 2.07 -8.10
CA ARG A 72 4.28 1.44 -8.22
C ARG A 72 5.27 2.35 -8.94
N HIS A 73 4.80 3.01 -10.00
CA HIS A 73 5.65 3.93 -10.75
C HIS A 73 6.10 5.10 -9.87
N GLU A 74 5.15 5.72 -9.16
CA GLU A 74 5.48 6.81 -8.24
C GLU A 74 6.42 6.35 -7.14
N LEU A 75 6.21 5.13 -6.65
CA LEU A 75 7.05 4.55 -5.63
C LEU A 75 8.49 4.39 -6.12
N SER A 76 8.67 3.96 -7.38
CA SER A 76 10.00 3.81 -7.96
C SER A 76 10.71 5.14 -8.08
N CYS A 77 9.96 6.22 -8.28
CA CYS A 77 10.55 7.56 -8.32
C CYS A 77 11.00 8.02 -6.95
N MET A 78 10.29 7.62 -5.91
CA MET A 78 10.62 8.01 -4.54
C MET A 78 11.71 7.15 -3.93
N LEU A 79 11.78 5.88 -4.31
CA LEU A 79 12.75 4.93 -3.77
C LEU A 79 13.81 4.56 -4.82
N ARG A 80 14.55 5.54 -5.24
CA ARG A 80 15.57 5.36 -6.29
C ARG A 80 16.68 4.39 -5.91
N SER A 81 16.90 4.20 -4.62
CA SER A 81 17.92 3.26 -4.14
C SER A 81 17.54 1.81 -4.39
N MET A 82 16.26 1.54 -4.66
CA MET A 82 15.82 0.20 -4.98
C MET A 82 15.95 -0.06 -6.46
N ARG A 83 16.58 -1.17 -6.81
CA ARG A 83 16.71 -1.57 -8.21
C ARG A 83 15.36 -1.92 -8.81
N THR A 84 14.57 -2.65 -8.03
CA THR A 84 13.28 -3.14 -8.48
C THR A 84 12.29 -2.91 -7.36
N VAL A 85 11.18 -2.25 -7.70
CA VAL A 85 10.09 -2.04 -6.76
C VAL A 85 9.14 -3.23 -6.89
N PRO A 86 8.70 -3.82 -5.77
CA PRO A 86 7.79 -4.96 -5.84
C PRO A 86 6.44 -4.59 -6.45
N SER A 87 5.78 -5.58 -7.00
CA SER A 87 4.41 -5.40 -7.47
C SER A 87 3.50 -5.23 -6.26
N LEU A 88 2.58 -4.29 -6.35
CA LEU A 88 1.72 -3.94 -5.22
C LEU A 88 0.35 -4.60 -5.31
N SER A 89 -0.14 -5.01 -4.16
CA SER A 89 -1.48 -5.56 -4.02
C SER A 89 -2.09 -4.92 -2.77
N PHE A 90 -3.33 -4.48 -2.85
CA PHE A 90 -3.98 -3.79 -1.74
C PHE A 90 -5.07 -4.65 -1.12
N LYS A 91 -5.13 -4.68 0.20
CA LYS A 91 -6.13 -5.42 0.96
C LYS A 91 -6.56 -4.61 2.18
N THR A 92 -7.77 -4.86 2.64
CA THR A 92 -8.20 -4.26 3.90
C THR A 92 -7.47 -4.95 5.06
N ASP A 93 -7.20 -4.17 6.10
CA ASP A 93 -6.57 -4.72 7.29
C ASP A 93 -7.60 -5.47 8.11
N SER A 94 -7.57 -6.79 8.02
CA SER A 94 -8.53 -7.64 8.69
C SER A 94 -8.46 -7.55 10.21
N SER A 95 -7.35 -7.10 10.75
CA SER A 95 -7.24 -6.95 12.20
C SER A 95 -8.18 -5.87 12.72
N VAL A 96 -8.49 -4.87 11.91
CA VAL A 96 -9.43 -3.82 12.27
C VAL A 96 -10.85 -4.39 12.32
N GLU A 97 -11.25 -5.16 11.31
CA GLU A 97 -12.55 -5.81 11.28
C GLU A 97 -12.69 -6.78 12.44
N TYR A 98 -11.63 -7.50 12.69
CA TYR A 98 -11.62 -8.50 13.74
C TYR A 98 -11.89 -7.90 15.11
N GLY A 99 -11.33 -6.74 15.36
CA GLY A 99 -11.53 -6.05 16.61
C GLY A 99 -12.96 -5.61 16.85
N MET A 100 -13.79 -5.63 15.83
CA MET A 100 -15.17 -5.20 15.93
C MET A 100 -16.14 -6.31 16.25
N LYS A 101 -15.67 -7.52 16.34
CA LYS A 101 -16.55 -8.65 16.64
C LYS A 101 -16.79 -8.86 18.13
#